data_b5988d66c3b860a3e602f1ce0a33580b
#
_entry.id   b5988d66c3b860a3e602f1ce0a33580b
#
_cell.length_a   1.000
_cell.length_b   1.000
_cell.length_c   1.000
_cell.angle_alpha   90.00
_cell.angle_beta   90.00
_cell.angle_gamma   90.00
#
_symmetry.space_group_name_H-M   'P 1'
#
loop_
_entity.id
_entity.type
_entity.pdbx_description
1 polymer ?
#
loop_
_entity_poly.entity_id
_entity_poly.type
_entity_poly.pdbx_seq_one_letter_code
_entity_poly.pdbx_strand_id
1 'polypeptide(L)'
;MQEQYRPEEIESKVQLHWDEKRTFEVTEDESKEKYYCLSMLPYPSGRLHMGHVRNYTIGDVIARYQRMLGKNVLQPIGWDAFGLPAEGAAVKNNAAPAPWTYDNIAYMKNQLKMLGFGYDWSRELATCTPEYYRWEQKFFTELYKKGLVYKKTSAVNWCPNDQTVLANEQVIDGCCWRCDTKVERKEIPQWFIKITAYADELLNDLDKLDHWPDTVKTMQRNWIGRSEGVEISFDVNDYAD
;
A
#
# COMPACT_ATOMS: atom_id res chain seq x y z
N MET A 1 -4.14 43.32 7.93
CA MET A 1 -3.29 42.31 7.25
C MET A 1 -1.88 42.85 7.25
N GLN A 2 -0.88 42.01 7.52
CA GLN A 2 0.52 42.42 7.35
C GLN A 2 0.82 42.55 5.84
N GLU A 3 1.65 43.50 5.46
CA GLU A 3 1.98 43.77 4.05
C GLU A 3 2.79 42.62 3.42
N GLN A 4 3.48 41.80 4.26
CA GLN A 4 4.24 40.64 3.80
C GLN A 4 3.78 39.37 4.51
N TYR A 5 3.66 38.28 3.76
CA TYR A 5 3.44 36.95 4.30
C TYR A 5 4.69 36.45 5.01
N ARG A 6 4.57 36.14 6.30
CA ARG A 6 5.62 35.58 7.14
C ARG A 6 5.27 34.14 7.52
N PRO A 7 5.67 33.16 6.74
CA PRO A 7 5.25 31.75 6.93
C PRO A 7 5.55 31.25 8.35
N GLU A 8 6.75 31.48 8.86
CA GLU A 8 7.19 31.01 10.18
C GLU A 8 6.28 31.46 11.33
N GLU A 9 5.73 32.69 11.23
CA GLU A 9 4.84 33.25 12.26
C GLU A 9 3.39 32.81 12.06
N ILE A 10 2.95 32.71 10.81
CA ILE A 10 1.54 32.49 10.48
C ILE A 10 1.22 31.00 10.51
N GLU A 11 2.05 30.16 9.90
CA GLU A 11 1.77 28.73 9.76
C GLU A 11 1.71 28.04 11.11
N SER A 12 2.65 28.30 12.02
CA SER A 12 2.66 27.72 13.36
C SER A 12 1.42 28.12 14.18
N LYS A 13 0.97 29.38 14.07
CA LYS A 13 -0.24 29.85 14.76
C LYS A 13 -1.50 29.20 14.19
N VAL A 14 -1.57 29.05 12.87
CA VAL A 14 -2.72 28.46 12.20
C VAL A 14 -2.79 26.96 12.52
N GLN A 15 -1.68 26.25 12.51
CA GLN A 15 -1.64 24.83 12.86
C GLN A 15 -2.04 24.60 14.31
N LEU A 16 -1.55 25.41 15.25
CA LEU A 16 -1.97 25.35 16.63
C LEU A 16 -3.49 25.58 16.78
N HIS A 17 -4.02 26.58 16.07
CA HIS A 17 -5.46 26.84 16.06
C HIS A 17 -6.27 25.64 15.52
N TRP A 18 -5.79 24.97 14.45
CA TRP A 18 -6.45 23.78 13.93
C TRP A 18 -6.45 22.62 14.93
N ASP A 19 -5.34 22.41 15.63
CA ASP A 19 -5.22 21.37 16.66
C ASP A 19 -6.18 21.69 17.85
N GLU A 20 -6.20 22.93 18.36
CA GLU A 20 -7.09 23.37 19.45
C GLU A 20 -8.58 23.26 19.09
N LYS A 21 -8.92 23.62 17.86
CA LYS A 21 -10.31 23.61 17.36
C LYS A 21 -10.73 22.26 16.78
N ARG A 22 -9.80 21.28 16.68
CA ARG A 22 -10.04 20.01 16.01
C ARG A 22 -10.65 20.18 14.62
N THR A 23 -10.11 21.16 13.87
CA THR A 23 -10.71 21.67 12.62
C THR A 23 -10.93 20.58 11.57
N PHE A 24 -10.10 19.56 11.54
CA PHE A 24 -10.14 18.47 10.54
C PHE A 24 -10.67 17.16 11.10
N GLU A 25 -10.95 17.09 12.40
CA GLU A 25 -11.61 15.91 12.97
C GLU A 25 -13.07 15.85 12.50
N VAL A 26 -13.49 14.65 12.11
CA VAL A 26 -14.84 14.41 11.59
C VAL A 26 -15.60 13.47 12.50
N THR A 27 -16.87 13.81 12.74
CA THR A 27 -17.84 12.93 13.38
C THR A 27 -18.94 12.58 12.39
N GLU A 28 -19.59 11.45 12.61
CA GLU A 28 -20.71 10.98 11.79
C GLU A 28 -21.85 12.02 11.86
N ASP A 29 -22.29 12.51 10.71
CA ASP A 29 -23.38 13.48 10.57
C ASP A 29 -24.23 13.07 9.36
N GLU A 30 -25.40 12.49 9.63
CA GLU A 30 -26.31 12.00 8.59
C GLU A 30 -27.00 13.15 7.81
N SER A 31 -26.96 14.37 8.33
CA SER A 31 -27.53 15.54 7.66
C SER A 31 -26.67 16.07 6.52
N LYS A 32 -25.42 15.65 6.45
CA LYS A 32 -24.44 16.09 5.44
C LYS A 32 -24.08 15.00 4.45
N GLU A 33 -23.84 15.40 3.22
CA GLU A 33 -23.26 14.49 2.22
C GLU A 33 -21.87 14.03 2.65
N LYS A 34 -21.64 12.71 2.67
CA LYS A 34 -20.36 12.10 3.02
C LYS A 34 -19.36 12.24 1.88
N TYR A 35 -18.13 12.54 2.22
CA TYR A 35 -17.02 12.48 1.29
C TYR A 35 -15.81 11.80 1.92
N TYR A 36 -15.32 10.74 1.29
CA TYR A 36 -14.14 10.00 1.74
C TYR A 36 -12.98 10.30 0.80
N CYS A 37 -11.93 10.94 1.33
CA CYS A 37 -10.73 11.29 0.58
C CYS A 37 -9.53 10.52 1.13
N LEU A 38 -9.19 9.42 0.49
CA LEU A 38 -8.06 8.58 0.87
C LEU A 38 -6.88 8.83 -0.08
N SER A 39 -5.73 9.14 0.49
CA SER A 39 -4.44 9.07 -0.19
C SER A 39 -3.71 7.79 0.20
N MET A 40 -2.84 7.30 -0.68
CA MET A 40 -2.05 6.11 -0.41
C MET A 40 -1.19 6.30 0.85
N LEU A 41 -1.24 5.32 1.76
CA LEU A 41 -0.48 5.36 3.00
C LEU A 41 1.02 5.22 2.71
N PRO A 42 1.90 6.08 3.25
CA PRO A 42 3.33 5.99 3.02
C PRO A 42 3.97 4.86 3.81
N TYR A 43 5.07 4.32 3.27
CA TYR A 43 5.99 3.47 4.03
C TYR A 43 6.88 4.32 4.94
N PRO A 44 6.94 4.04 6.25
CA PRO A 44 7.79 4.79 7.17
C PRO A 44 9.23 4.25 7.16
N SER A 45 9.88 4.25 6.01
CA SER A 45 11.24 3.74 5.81
C SER A 45 12.31 4.84 5.68
N GLY A 46 11.96 6.09 5.95
CA GLY A 46 12.86 7.22 5.83
C GLY A 46 12.13 8.56 5.94
N ARG A 47 12.49 9.48 5.05
CA ARG A 47 11.91 10.84 4.99
C ARG A 47 10.92 10.97 3.85
N LEU A 48 10.02 11.95 3.95
CA LEU A 48 9.19 12.34 2.81
C LEU A 48 10.07 12.87 1.67
N HIS A 49 9.64 12.62 0.46
CA HIS A 49 10.24 13.17 -0.76
C HIS A 49 9.16 13.87 -1.60
N MET A 50 9.55 14.56 -2.65
CA MET A 50 8.63 15.34 -3.48
C MET A 50 7.47 14.53 -4.07
N GLY A 51 7.66 13.23 -4.31
CA GLY A 51 6.56 12.35 -4.73
C GLY A 51 5.45 12.24 -3.67
N HIS A 52 5.81 12.15 -2.40
CA HIS A 52 4.84 12.22 -1.30
C HIS A 52 4.13 13.57 -1.24
N VAL A 53 4.90 14.68 -1.34
CA VAL A 53 4.32 16.03 -1.33
C VAL A 53 3.28 16.16 -2.44
N ARG A 54 3.61 15.76 -3.67
CA ARG A 54 2.69 15.80 -4.81
C ARG A 54 1.42 14.99 -4.53
N ASN A 55 1.57 13.74 -4.10
CA ASN A 55 0.44 12.83 -3.88
C ASN A 55 -0.51 13.38 -2.81
N TYR A 56 0.02 13.83 -1.68
CA TYR A 56 -0.79 14.28 -0.55
C TYR A 56 -1.37 15.68 -0.75
N THR A 57 -0.69 16.56 -1.48
CA THR A 57 -1.25 17.87 -1.84
C THR A 57 -2.49 17.73 -2.71
N ILE A 58 -2.50 16.80 -3.68
CA ILE A 58 -3.70 16.56 -4.51
C ILE A 58 -4.88 16.15 -3.64
N GLY A 59 -4.69 15.18 -2.73
CA GLY A 59 -5.74 14.75 -1.81
C GLY A 59 -6.21 15.87 -0.89
N ASP A 60 -5.28 16.67 -0.35
CA ASP A 60 -5.62 17.77 0.56
C ASP A 60 -6.42 18.88 -0.12
N VAL A 61 -6.06 19.25 -1.35
CA VAL A 61 -6.82 20.23 -2.14
C VAL A 61 -8.24 19.74 -2.39
N ILE A 62 -8.40 18.48 -2.79
CA ILE A 62 -9.73 17.89 -3.01
C ILE A 62 -10.54 17.88 -1.71
N ALA A 63 -9.96 17.42 -0.60
CA ALA A 63 -10.65 17.35 0.68
C ALA A 63 -11.07 18.74 1.18
N ARG A 64 -10.21 19.75 1.06
CA ARG A 64 -10.54 21.15 1.42
C ARG A 64 -11.67 21.69 0.56
N TYR A 65 -11.63 21.45 -0.74
CA TYR A 65 -12.69 21.87 -1.64
C TYR A 65 -14.04 21.24 -1.26
N GLN A 66 -14.07 19.95 -0.96
CA GLN A 66 -15.30 19.27 -0.55
C GLN A 66 -15.83 19.78 0.82
N ARG A 67 -14.93 20.12 1.75
CA ARG A 67 -15.33 20.79 3.01
C ARG A 67 -15.94 22.17 2.75
N MET A 68 -15.38 22.95 1.83
CA MET A 68 -15.93 24.24 1.44
C MET A 68 -17.33 24.15 0.82
N LEU A 69 -17.65 23.01 0.18
CA LEU A 69 -18.99 22.69 -0.30
C LEU A 69 -19.96 22.23 0.82
N GLY A 70 -19.52 22.19 2.06
CA GLY A 70 -20.34 21.82 3.22
C GLY A 70 -20.47 20.33 3.49
N LYS A 71 -19.72 19.48 2.78
CA LYS A 71 -19.76 18.03 2.98
C LYS A 71 -19.09 17.60 4.29
N ASN A 72 -19.46 16.43 4.78
CA ASN A 72 -18.79 15.76 5.89
C ASN A 72 -17.61 14.95 5.34
N VAL A 73 -16.41 15.50 5.44
CA VAL A 73 -15.22 14.97 4.76
C VAL A 73 -14.32 14.19 5.71
N LEU A 74 -14.19 12.89 5.50
CA LEU A 74 -13.17 12.05 6.16
C LEU A 74 -11.92 12.01 5.28
N GLN A 75 -10.83 12.57 5.79
CA GLN A 75 -9.48 12.50 5.20
C GLN A 75 -8.51 11.86 6.21
N PRO A 76 -8.45 10.54 6.28
CA PRO A 76 -7.56 9.85 7.21
C PRO A 76 -6.13 9.83 6.69
N ILE A 77 -5.20 9.54 7.58
CA ILE A 77 -3.81 9.21 7.26
C ILE A 77 -3.38 7.98 8.06
N GLY A 78 -2.39 7.27 7.58
CA GLY A 78 -1.80 6.15 8.27
C GLY A 78 -0.48 5.76 7.67
N TRP A 79 0.06 4.65 8.15
CA TRP A 79 1.41 4.17 7.83
C TRP A 79 1.32 2.73 7.36
N ASP A 80 1.77 2.49 6.14
CA ASP A 80 1.98 1.14 5.63
C ASP A 80 3.32 0.63 6.18
N ALA A 81 3.27 0.05 7.38
CA ALA A 81 4.43 -0.12 8.25
C ALA A 81 4.86 -1.58 8.40
N PHE A 82 4.22 -2.51 7.68
CA PHE A 82 4.57 -3.92 7.67
C PHE A 82 5.40 -4.28 6.44
N GLY A 83 6.23 -5.33 6.59
CA GLY A 83 6.86 -6.05 5.51
C GLY A 83 8.29 -5.64 5.21
N LEU A 84 8.82 -6.22 4.15
CA LEU A 84 10.23 -6.18 3.76
C LEU A 84 10.85 -4.78 3.62
N PRO A 85 10.14 -3.73 3.16
CA PRO A 85 10.75 -2.40 3.07
C PRO A 85 11.18 -1.84 4.43
N ALA A 86 10.36 -1.97 5.45
CA ALA A 86 10.67 -1.53 6.80
C ALA A 86 11.77 -2.39 7.45
N GLU A 87 11.66 -3.71 7.31
CA GLU A 87 12.64 -4.67 7.80
C GLU A 87 14.01 -4.48 7.14
N GLY A 88 14.06 -4.36 5.81
CA GLY A 88 15.30 -4.13 5.06
C GLY A 88 15.96 -2.80 5.41
N ALA A 89 15.20 -1.75 5.64
CA ALA A 89 15.73 -0.46 6.10
C ALA A 89 16.33 -0.58 7.51
N ALA A 90 15.66 -1.27 8.42
CA ALA A 90 16.15 -1.49 9.78
C ALA A 90 17.45 -2.32 9.80
N VAL A 91 17.50 -3.42 9.02
CA VAL A 91 18.73 -4.23 8.88
C VAL A 91 19.88 -3.40 8.34
N LYS A 92 19.66 -2.61 7.27
CA LYS A 92 20.68 -1.74 6.67
C LYS A 92 21.25 -0.72 7.66
N ASN A 93 20.42 -0.25 8.59
CA ASN A 93 20.81 0.73 9.63
C ASN A 93 21.21 0.07 10.95
N ASN A 94 21.36 -1.27 10.99
CA ASN A 94 21.70 -2.04 12.18
C ASN A 94 20.80 -1.70 13.39
N ALA A 95 19.50 -1.59 13.15
CA ALA A 95 18.48 -1.24 14.14
C ALA A 95 17.41 -2.34 14.21
N ALA A 96 16.71 -2.42 15.34
CA ALA A 96 15.51 -3.26 15.43
C ALA A 96 14.38 -2.66 14.59
N PRO A 97 13.57 -3.47 13.87
CA PRO A 97 12.52 -2.95 12.99
C PRO A 97 11.48 -2.06 13.69
N ALA A 98 11.02 -2.43 14.88
CA ALA A 98 9.97 -1.69 15.55
C ALA A 98 10.38 -0.27 15.98
N PRO A 99 11.46 -0.05 16.74
CA PRO A 99 11.93 1.30 17.06
C PRO A 99 12.19 2.14 15.81
N TRP A 100 12.90 1.57 14.83
CA TRP A 100 13.16 2.24 13.55
C TRP A 100 11.89 2.73 12.85
N THR A 101 10.87 1.86 12.80
CA THR A 101 9.60 2.16 12.16
C THR A 101 8.86 3.28 12.90
N TYR A 102 8.76 3.22 14.22
CA TYR A 102 8.05 4.24 15.00
C TYR A 102 8.77 5.59 14.99
N ASP A 103 10.10 5.61 15.00
CA ASP A 103 10.89 6.84 14.87
C ASP A 103 10.65 7.51 13.50
N ASN A 104 10.60 6.72 12.42
CA ASN A 104 10.28 7.24 11.10
C ASN A 104 8.84 7.73 11.01
N ILE A 105 7.87 7.02 11.60
CA ILE A 105 6.46 7.48 11.68
C ILE A 105 6.41 8.86 12.35
N ALA A 106 7.03 9.01 13.52
CA ALA A 106 7.05 10.27 14.25
C ALA A 106 7.68 11.40 13.42
N TYR A 107 8.79 11.11 12.75
CA TYR A 107 9.48 12.07 11.91
C TYR A 107 8.63 12.49 10.69
N MET A 108 8.10 11.55 9.94
CA MET A 108 7.27 11.81 8.76
C MET A 108 5.96 12.50 9.12
N LYS A 109 5.37 12.15 10.26
CA LYS A 109 4.18 12.84 10.80
C LYS A 109 4.45 14.32 11.00
N ASN A 110 5.58 14.67 11.60
CA ASN A 110 6.00 16.06 11.74
C ASN A 110 6.14 16.76 10.39
N GLN A 111 6.76 16.10 9.40
CA GLN A 111 6.88 16.66 8.06
C GLN A 111 5.51 16.91 7.40
N LEU A 112 4.54 15.97 7.54
CA LEU A 112 3.19 16.15 7.02
C LEU A 112 2.44 17.30 7.73
N LYS A 113 2.63 17.46 9.04
CA LYS A 113 2.08 18.59 9.79
C LYS A 113 2.68 19.91 9.33
N MET A 114 3.99 19.98 9.11
CA MET A 114 4.67 21.17 8.59
C MET A 114 4.15 21.58 7.20
N LEU A 115 3.74 20.64 6.37
CA LEU A 115 3.09 20.90 5.08
C LEU A 115 1.65 21.41 5.22
N GLY A 116 1.10 21.41 6.42
CA GLY A 116 -0.22 21.96 6.74
C GLY A 116 -1.38 21.17 6.17
N PHE A 117 -1.24 19.86 5.93
CA PHE A 117 -2.34 19.03 5.43
C PHE A 117 -3.45 18.83 6.46
N GLY A 118 -4.69 18.86 5.98
CA GLY A 118 -5.90 18.77 6.79
C GLY A 118 -6.36 17.35 7.09
N TYR A 119 -5.44 16.50 7.59
CA TYR A 119 -5.77 15.14 7.99
C TYR A 119 -6.52 15.11 9.33
N ASP A 120 -7.43 14.14 9.45
CA ASP A 120 -7.99 13.75 10.73
C ASP A 120 -7.02 12.85 11.49
N TRP A 121 -6.15 13.45 12.29
CA TRP A 121 -5.15 12.75 13.08
C TRP A 121 -5.73 11.88 14.20
N SER A 122 -7.00 12.07 14.57
CA SER A 122 -7.67 11.20 15.54
C SER A 122 -7.95 9.81 14.97
N ARG A 123 -7.91 9.69 13.65
CA ARG A 123 -8.09 8.43 12.89
C ARG A 123 -6.80 7.91 12.28
N GLU A 124 -5.66 8.36 12.79
CA GLU A 124 -4.35 7.83 12.41
C GLU A 124 -4.27 6.33 12.71
N LEU A 125 -3.67 5.58 11.79
CA LEU A 125 -3.45 4.15 11.95
C LEU A 125 -2.04 3.75 11.50
N ALA A 126 -1.56 2.61 11.98
CA ALA A 126 -0.36 1.96 11.47
C ALA A 126 -0.62 0.47 11.28
N THR A 127 -0.31 -0.06 10.10
CA THR A 127 -0.61 -1.47 9.77
C THR A 127 0.16 -2.46 10.65
N CYS A 128 1.26 -2.04 11.27
CA CYS A 128 2.07 -2.86 12.18
C CYS A 128 1.54 -2.93 13.62
N THR A 129 0.46 -2.23 13.97
CA THR A 129 -0.10 -2.30 15.32
C THR A 129 -1.05 -3.49 15.47
N PRO A 130 -1.10 -4.12 16.67
CA PRO A 130 -2.01 -5.24 16.94
C PRO A 130 -3.48 -4.92 16.68
N GLU A 131 -3.90 -3.68 16.96
CA GLU A 131 -5.27 -3.20 16.72
C GLU A 131 -5.63 -3.25 15.24
N TYR A 132 -4.66 -3.06 14.35
CA TYR A 132 -4.84 -3.14 12.92
C TYR A 132 -4.67 -4.57 12.41
N TYR A 133 -3.50 -5.20 12.60
CA TYR A 133 -3.20 -6.48 11.95
C TYR A 133 -4.03 -7.66 12.46
N ARG A 134 -4.68 -7.57 13.63
CA ARG A 134 -5.65 -8.59 14.05
C ARG A 134 -6.76 -8.81 13.03
N TRP A 135 -7.13 -7.77 12.28
CA TRP A 135 -8.14 -7.87 11.23
C TRP A 135 -7.60 -8.54 9.98
N GLU A 136 -6.34 -8.31 9.66
CA GLU A 136 -5.64 -9.02 8.58
C GLU A 136 -5.53 -10.51 8.91
N GLN A 137 -5.17 -10.85 10.15
CA GLN A 137 -5.13 -12.24 10.63
C GLN A 137 -6.52 -12.90 10.56
N LYS A 138 -7.58 -12.19 10.96
CA LYS A 138 -8.95 -12.67 10.82
C LYS A 138 -9.30 -12.90 9.36
N PHE A 139 -9.00 -11.96 8.50
CA PHE A 139 -9.26 -12.06 7.06
C PHE A 139 -8.53 -13.27 6.46
N PHE A 140 -7.25 -13.45 6.77
CA PHE A 140 -6.49 -14.62 6.34
C PHE A 140 -7.14 -15.94 6.78
N THR A 141 -7.59 -16.04 8.04
CA THR A 141 -8.26 -17.25 8.53
C THR A 141 -9.59 -17.53 7.82
N GLU A 142 -10.35 -16.49 7.47
CA GLU A 142 -11.60 -16.66 6.70
C GLU A 142 -11.31 -17.08 5.25
N LEU A 143 -10.26 -16.56 4.61
CA LEU A 143 -9.81 -17.02 3.29
C LEU A 143 -9.36 -18.49 3.33
N TYR A 144 -8.66 -18.89 4.39
CA TYR A 144 -8.27 -20.28 4.58
C TYR A 144 -9.48 -21.21 4.70
N LYS A 145 -10.48 -20.86 5.53
CA LYS A 145 -11.75 -21.61 5.65
C LYS A 145 -12.49 -21.73 4.34
N LYS A 146 -12.42 -20.74 3.48
CA LYS A 146 -13.00 -20.74 2.12
C LYS A 146 -12.18 -21.53 1.10
N GLY A 147 -11.02 -22.10 1.48
CA GLY A 147 -10.13 -22.81 0.59
C GLY A 147 -9.41 -21.94 -0.43
N LEU A 148 -9.36 -20.62 -0.20
CA LEU A 148 -8.65 -19.65 -1.04
C LEU A 148 -7.18 -19.50 -0.64
N VAL A 149 -6.80 -20.01 0.52
CA VAL A 149 -5.42 -20.05 1.01
C VAL A 149 -5.01 -21.49 1.26
N TYR A 150 -3.80 -21.84 0.84
CA TYR A 150 -3.26 -23.18 1.01
C TYR A 150 -1.74 -23.11 1.24
N LYS A 151 -1.19 -24.19 1.78
CA LYS A 151 0.26 -24.32 2.03
C LYS A 151 0.84 -25.40 1.11
N LYS A 152 1.96 -25.08 0.46
CA LYS A 152 2.73 -26.07 -0.31
C LYS A 152 4.21 -25.71 -0.32
N THR A 153 5.06 -26.70 -0.57
CA THR A 153 6.46 -26.47 -0.93
C THR A 153 6.53 -26.05 -2.39
N SER A 154 7.24 -24.98 -2.67
CA SER A 154 7.40 -24.46 -4.03
C SER A 154 8.76 -23.79 -4.18
N ALA A 155 9.29 -23.88 -5.40
CA ALA A 155 10.49 -23.16 -5.75
C ALA A 155 10.23 -21.65 -5.84
N VAL A 156 11.03 -20.88 -5.13
CA VAL A 156 10.99 -19.43 -5.09
C VAL A 156 12.32 -18.85 -5.56
N ASN A 157 12.28 -17.58 -5.98
CA ASN A 157 13.50 -16.83 -6.24
C ASN A 157 14.07 -16.38 -4.90
N TRP A 158 15.30 -16.75 -4.60
CA TRP A 158 15.98 -16.42 -3.35
C TRP A 158 17.20 -15.55 -3.62
N CYS A 159 17.28 -14.42 -2.92
CA CYS A 159 18.49 -13.61 -2.90
C CYS A 159 19.38 -14.03 -1.73
N PRO A 160 20.55 -14.62 -1.98
CA PRO A 160 21.43 -15.08 -0.90
C PRO A 160 22.08 -13.92 -0.12
N ASN A 161 22.25 -12.76 -0.74
CA ASN A 161 22.79 -11.57 -0.07
C ASN A 161 21.77 -10.90 0.83
N ASP A 162 20.57 -10.65 0.33
CA ASP A 162 19.50 -10.01 1.10
C ASP A 162 18.74 -11.00 2.00
N GLN A 163 19.03 -12.30 1.86
CA GLN A 163 18.40 -13.41 2.60
C GLN A 163 16.87 -13.37 2.56
N THR A 164 16.30 -13.09 1.39
CA THR A 164 14.87 -12.91 1.20
C THR A 164 14.36 -13.57 -0.06
N VAL A 165 13.05 -13.86 -0.07
CA VAL A 165 12.33 -14.30 -1.26
C VAL A 165 12.01 -13.09 -2.14
N LEU A 166 12.14 -13.26 -3.45
CA LEU A 166 11.84 -12.25 -4.45
C LEU A 166 10.64 -12.67 -5.30
N ALA A 167 9.74 -11.74 -5.54
CA ALA A 167 8.72 -11.87 -6.58
C ALA A 167 9.38 -11.88 -7.98
N ASN A 168 8.69 -12.39 -9.00
CA ASN A 168 9.26 -12.44 -10.35
C ASN A 168 9.66 -11.07 -10.88
N GLU A 169 8.88 -10.04 -10.55
CA GLU A 169 9.12 -8.64 -10.95
C GLU A 169 10.35 -8.04 -10.26
N GLN A 170 10.84 -8.68 -9.20
CA GLN A 170 12.03 -8.27 -8.45
C GLN A 170 13.29 -8.98 -8.92
N VAL A 171 13.19 -9.78 -9.98
CA VAL A 171 14.33 -10.43 -10.62
C VAL A 171 14.55 -9.79 -11.99
N ILE A 172 15.66 -9.10 -12.15
CA ILE A 172 16.06 -8.42 -13.38
C ILE A 172 17.31 -9.10 -13.91
N ASP A 173 17.25 -9.60 -15.13
CA ASP A 173 18.37 -10.31 -15.79
C ASP A 173 18.98 -11.45 -14.92
N GLY A 174 18.12 -12.14 -14.14
CA GLY A 174 18.52 -13.21 -13.24
C GLY A 174 19.16 -12.74 -11.93
N CYS A 175 19.15 -11.44 -11.65
CA CYS A 175 19.73 -10.83 -10.47
C CYS A 175 18.66 -10.15 -9.60
N CYS A 176 18.97 -9.97 -8.33
CA CYS A 176 18.13 -9.24 -7.40
C CYS A 176 18.07 -7.75 -7.78
N TRP A 177 16.89 -7.21 -7.95
CA TRP A 177 16.64 -5.81 -8.32
C TRP A 177 17.25 -4.78 -7.36
N ARG A 178 17.58 -5.21 -6.13
CA ARG A 178 18.07 -4.34 -5.04
C ARG A 178 19.59 -4.36 -4.91
N CYS A 179 20.20 -5.54 -4.97
CA CYS A 179 21.63 -5.71 -4.66
C CYS A 179 22.42 -6.33 -5.82
N ASP A 180 21.79 -6.57 -6.96
CA ASP A 180 22.38 -7.14 -8.18
C ASP A 180 23.06 -8.52 -8.00
N THR A 181 22.78 -9.19 -6.88
CA THR A 181 23.28 -10.54 -6.62
C THR A 181 22.47 -11.55 -7.43
N LYS A 182 23.15 -12.53 -8.02
CA LYS A 182 22.50 -13.61 -8.77
C LYS A 182 21.50 -14.36 -7.89
N VAL A 183 20.29 -14.52 -8.41
CA VAL A 183 19.17 -15.16 -7.71
C VAL A 183 19.32 -16.69 -7.79
N GLU A 184 19.02 -17.37 -6.71
CA GLU A 184 18.98 -18.82 -6.59
C GLU A 184 17.53 -19.32 -6.56
N ARG A 185 17.31 -20.55 -7.06
CA ARG A 185 16.03 -21.24 -6.88
C ARG A 185 16.09 -22.05 -5.59
N LYS A 186 15.17 -21.79 -4.67
CA LYS A 186 15.11 -22.46 -3.37
C LYS A 186 13.71 -22.98 -3.11
N GLU A 187 13.59 -24.24 -2.74
CA GLU A 187 12.31 -24.83 -2.34
C GLU A 187 12.03 -24.55 -0.86
N ILE A 188 10.91 -23.89 -0.59
CA ILE A 188 10.47 -23.63 0.78
C ILE A 188 8.97 -23.91 0.93
N PRO A 189 8.52 -24.40 2.09
CA PRO A 189 7.11 -24.48 2.41
C PRO A 189 6.57 -23.09 2.73
N GLN A 190 5.55 -22.65 2.01
CA GLN A 190 4.95 -21.34 2.22
C GLN A 190 3.45 -21.32 1.92
N TRP A 191 2.80 -20.25 2.32
CA TRP A 191 1.39 -20.00 2.07
C TRP A 191 1.19 -19.38 0.69
N PHE A 192 0.12 -19.80 0.03
CA PHE A 192 -0.32 -19.29 -1.26
C PHE A 192 -1.77 -18.88 -1.20
N ILE A 193 -2.11 -17.81 -1.92
CA ILE A 193 -3.48 -17.38 -2.16
C ILE A 193 -3.85 -17.74 -3.59
N LYS A 194 -5.04 -18.33 -3.80
CA LYS A 194 -5.57 -18.67 -5.13
C LYS A 194 -6.05 -17.41 -5.86
N ILE A 195 -5.14 -16.52 -6.21
CA ILE A 195 -5.48 -15.23 -6.87
C ILE A 195 -6.18 -15.42 -8.21
N THR A 196 -5.94 -16.54 -8.90
CA THR A 196 -6.58 -16.87 -10.19
C THR A 196 -8.02 -17.34 -10.07
N ALA A 197 -8.52 -17.62 -8.84
CA ALA A 197 -9.91 -18.03 -8.64
C ALA A 197 -10.93 -16.98 -9.09
N TYR A 198 -10.54 -15.72 -9.16
CA TYR A 198 -11.38 -14.59 -9.58
C TYR A 198 -10.90 -13.94 -10.87
N ALA A 199 -9.96 -14.55 -11.61
CA ALA A 199 -9.34 -13.92 -12.77
C ALA A 199 -10.36 -13.56 -13.87
N ASP A 200 -11.26 -14.46 -14.20
CA ASP A 200 -12.32 -14.22 -15.20
C ASP A 200 -13.30 -13.12 -14.74
N GLU A 201 -13.71 -13.14 -13.46
CA GLU A 201 -14.58 -12.12 -12.89
C GLU A 201 -13.90 -10.74 -12.92
N LEU A 202 -12.65 -10.65 -12.48
CA LEU A 202 -11.87 -9.42 -12.51
C LEU A 202 -11.70 -8.88 -13.94
N LEU A 203 -11.45 -9.75 -14.90
CA LEU A 203 -11.31 -9.35 -16.31
C LEU A 203 -12.61 -8.79 -16.87
N ASN A 204 -13.74 -9.46 -16.61
CA ASN A 204 -15.05 -9.04 -17.09
C ASN A 204 -15.54 -7.77 -16.38
N ASP A 205 -15.24 -7.61 -15.11
CA ASP A 205 -15.69 -6.46 -14.31
C ASP A 205 -14.95 -5.17 -14.61
N LEU A 206 -13.84 -5.21 -15.37
CA LEU A 206 -13.21 -4.00 -15.90
C LEU A 206 -14.16 -3.15 -16.75
N ASP A 207 -15.13 -3.78 -17.41
CA ASP A 207 -16.13 -3.09 -18.23
C ASP A 207 -17.15 -2.32 -17.39
N LYS A 208 -17.29 -2.65 -16.10
CA LYS A 208 -18.18 -1.96 -15.15
C LYS A 208 -17.53 -0.73 -14.48
N LEU A 209 -16.25 -0.48 -14.74
CA LEU A 209 -15.49 0.61 -14.12
C LEU A 209 -15.54 1.89 -14.98
N ASP A 210 -16.72 2.52 -15.05
CA ASP A 210 -17.00 3.64 -15.94
C ASP A 210 -16.11 4.87 -15.71
N HIS A 211 -15.64 5.06 -14.45
CA HIS A 211 -14.82 6.22 -14.07
C HIS A 211 -13.30 5.94 -14.10
N TRP A 212 -12.90 4.75 -14.51
CA TRP A 212 -11.48 4.42 -14.63
C TRP A 212 -10.93 4.83 -16.00
N PRO A 213 -9.70 5.38 -16.07
CA PRO A 213 -9.06 5.68 -17.35
C PRO A 213 -8.90 4.43 -18.22
N ASP A 214 -9.19 4.55 -19.51
CA ASP A 214 -9.12 3.42 -20.46
C ASP A 214 -7.72 2.82 -20.56
N THR A 215 -6.69 3.64 -20.42
CA THR A 215 -5.29 3.16 -20.36
C THR A 215 -5.05 2.22 -19.20
N VAL A 216 -5.62 2.51 -18.03
CA VAL A 216 -5.52 1.66 -16.85
C VAL A 216 -6.28 0.36 -17.04
N LYS A 217 -7.52 0.41 -17.57
CA LYS A 217 -8.30 -0.79 -17.91
C LYS A 217 -7.56 -1.69 -18.90
N THR A 218 -6.93 -1.11 -19.89
CA THR A 218 -6.12 -1.84 -20.88
C THR A 218 -4.92 -2.52 -20.23
N MET A 219 -4.18 -1.82 -19.35
CA MET A 219 -3.07 -2.39 -18.62
C MET A 219 -3.51 -3.58 -17.76
N GLN A 220 -4.67 -3.47 -17.07
CA GLN A 220 -5.20 -4.56 -16.26
C GLN A 220 -5.63 -5.76 -17.11
N ARG A 221 -6.27 -5.55 -18.26
CA ARG A 221 -6.60 -6.64 -19.19
C ARG A 221 -5.36 -7.39 -19.67
N ASN A 222 -4.34 -6.65 -20.05
CA ASN A 222 -3.07 -7.24 -20.51
C ASN A 222 -2.35 -8.00 -19.39
N TRP A 223 -2.42 -7.51 -18.15
CA TRP A 223 -1.81 -8.16 -17.00
C TRP A 223 -2.53 -9.46 -16.61
N ILE A 224 -3.86 -9.46 -16.54
CA ILE A 224 -4.65 -10.64 -16.21
C ILE A 224 -4.48 -11.69 -17.31
N GLY A 225 -4.57 -11.29 -18.57
CA GLY A 225 -4.36 -12.08 -19.77
C GLY A 225 -5.11 -13.41 -19.77
N ARG A 226 -6.06 -13.61 -20.66
CA ARG A 226 -6.70 -14.90 -20.87
C ARG A 226 -6.06 -15.59 -22.05
N SER A 227 -5.56 -16.80 -21.83
CA SER A 227 -5.08 -17.68 -22.92
C SER A 227 -5.82 -19.01 -22.87
N GLU A 228 -6.13 -19.55 -24.03
CA GLU A 228 -6.72 -20.87 -24.17
C GLU A 228 -5.74 -21.75 -24.94
N GLY A 229 -5.53 -22.97 -24.47
CA GLY A 229 -4.66 -23.95 -25.08
C GLY A 229 -5.34 -25.30 -25.16
N VAL A 230 -4.78 -26.17 -25.99
CA VAL A 230 -5.23 -27.57 -26.13
C VAL A 230 -4.08 -28.47 -25.71
N GLU A 231 -4.34 -29.41 -24.82
CA GLU A 231 -3.43 -30.47 -24.47
C GLU A 231 -3.78 -31.69 -25.31
N ILE A 232 -2.83 -32.23 -26.04
CA ILE A 232 -2.99 -33.40 -26.90
C ILE A 232 -1.95 -34.45 -26.46
N SER A 233 -2.43 -35.64 -26.10
CA SER A 233 -1.59 -36.76 -25.78
C SER A 233 -1.37 -37.59 -27.03
N PHE A 234 -0.14 -37.98 -27.29
CA PHE A 234 0.25 -38.93 -28.33
C PHE A 234 0.80 -40.18 -27.67
N ASP A 235 0.26 -41.33 -28.06
CA ASP A 235 0.85 -42.60 -27.67
C ASP A 235 2.11 -42.86 -28.51
N VAL A 236 3.23 -43.13 -27.85
CA VAL A 236 4.48 -43.50 -28.53
C VAL A 236 4.50 -45.04 -28.67
N ASN A 237 4.25 -45.51 -29.89
CA ASN A 237 4.38 -46.93 -30.19
C ASN A 237 5.88 -47.30 -30.14
N ASP A 238 6.21 -48.46 -29.52
CA ASP A 238 7.55 -49.01 -29.39
C ASP A 238 8.43 -48.54 -28.22
N TYR A 239 7.90 -47.90 -27.21
CA TYR A 239 8.55 -47.86 -25.89
C TYR A 239 7.92 -48.96 -25.01
N ALA A 240 8.59 -50.11 -24.96
CA ALA A 240 8.36 -51.09 -23.88
C ALA A 240 9.20 -50.66 -22.68
N ASP A 241 8.58 -50.55 -21.51
CA ASP A 241 9.22 -50.37 -20.23
C ASP A 241 10.31 -51.39 -19.91
#